data_68d50d782fd86077503cfb64de7739c7
#
_entry.id   68d50d782fd86077503cfb64de7739c7
#
_cell.length_a   1.000
_cell.length_b   1.000
_cell.length_c   1.000
_cell.angle_alpha   90.00
_cell.angle_beta   90.00
_cell.angle_gamma   90.00
#
_symmetry.space_group_name_H-M   'P 1'
#
loop_
_entity.id
_entity.type
_entity.pdbx_description
1 polymer ?
#
loop_
_entity_poly.entity_id
_entity_poly.type
_entity_poly.pdbx_seq_one_letter_code
_entity_poly.pdbx_strand_id
1 'polypeptide(L)'
;MYATLTLPAGYDPTPLQRAPTVRVRSADDLRSALRHARERTVTLDGSGMDRVLRFDTARGILELQAATPWTELARYLAQRDISIGSYAQMRGLPATVGEAVSQAAAGPDGGPVSAHLTAIALFTPDGDLKRADRDANSDLFRLVVGGHGVIGLLYSVTLSVESLQRSAAAAPEPVALRLAEGPSTAAPGCAIECLLPPAALDAYLREVRSLLEERRTAVHGITVRRYRPDQDARLRWATQEWAGVEISFGIRNTLGASVVAAEVRRALLHLALAHGGSFPIRDLRDATRSQLEACYPMIAAFLADKRRSDPADRLQNAWYRRLAATMRSEPCAVRWEKR
;
A
#
# COMPACT_ATOMS: atom_id res chain seq x y z
N MET A 1 -10.60 -3.14 -5.77
CA MET A 1 -9.30 -3.19 -6.51
C MET A 1 -9.57 -2.79 -7.95
N TYR A 2 -9.03 -1.67 -8.40
CA TYR A 2 -9.09 -1.26 -9.80
C TYR A 2 -7.70 -1.44 -10.41
N ALA A 3 -7.55 -2.41 -11.31
CA ALA A 3 -6.37 -2.57 -12.14
C ALA A 3 -6.70 -2.05 -13.54
N THR A 4 -5.83 -1.23 -14.11
CA THR A 4 -5.96 -0.78 -15.50
C THR A 4 -5.01 -1.63 -16.35
N LEU A 5 -5.56 -2.33 -17.33
CA LEU A 5 -4.81 -3.09 -18.32
C LEU A 5 -4.60 -2.20 -19.56
N THR A 6 -3.36 -1.95 -19.93
CA THR A 6 -2.99 -1.04 -21.05
C THR A 6 -2.28 -1.76 -22.19
N LEU A 7 -2.37 -1.20 -23.39
CA LEU A 7 -1.64 -1.66 -24.59
C LEU A 7 -0.15 -1.25 -24.57
N PRO A 8 0.73 -1.96 -25.31
CA PRO A 8 2.18 -1.68 -25.37
C PRO A 8 2.53 -0.33 -26.04
N ALA A 9 3.77 0.12 -25.79
CA ALA A 9 4.31 1.43 -26.14
C ALA A 9 4.12 1.83 -27.61
N GLY A 10 3.55 3.02 -27.82
CA GLY A 10 3.22 3.66 -29.11
C GLY A 10 1.98 4.55 -29.01
N TYR A 11 1.43 4.71 -27.83
CA TYR A 11 0.16 5.38 -27.61
C TYR A 11 0.31 6.89 -27.51
N ASP A 12 -0.41 7.61 -28.39
CA ASP A 12 -0.69 9.04 -28.38
C ASP A 12 -1.52 9.41 -27.12
N PRO A 13 -1.15 10.43 -26.34
CA PRO A 13 -1.92 10.88 -25.19
C PRO A 13 -3.14 11.71 -25.58
N THR A 14 -3.98 11.23 -26.50
CA THR A 14 -5.32 11.79 -26.69
C THR A 14 -6.14 11.61 -25.41
N PRO A 15 -7.04 12.54 -25.01
CA PRO A 15 -7.70 12.52 -23.71
C PRO A 15 -8.35 11.17 -23.48
N LEU A 16 -7.98 10.51 -22.40
CA LEU A 16 -8.44 9.20 -21.95
C LEU A 16 -9.96 9.08 -22.09
N GLN A 17 -10.43 8.56 -23.21
CA GLN A 17 -11.73 7.91 -23.24
C GLN A 17 -11.70 6.92 -22.09
N ARG A 18 -12.63 7.04 -21.14
CA ARG A 18 -12.71 6.14 -19.99
C ARG A 18 -12.69 4.71 -20.51
N ALA A 19 -11.59 4.00 -20.25
CA ALA A 19 -11.49 2.61 -20.64
C ALA A 19 -12.71 1.85 -20.10
N PRO A 20 -13.34 0.97 -20.89
CA PRO A 20 -14.51 0.24 -20.44
C PRO A 20 -14.20 -0.55 -19.19
N THR A 21 -15.09 -0.48 -18.21
CA THR A 21 -14.95 -1.23 -16.97
C THR A 21 -15.55 -2.61 -17.15
N VAL A 22 -14.73 -3.63 -16.91
CA VAL A 22 -15.16 -5.04 -16.92
C VAL A 22 -15.27 -5.52 -15.48
N ARG A 23 -16.48 -5.86 -15.05
CA ARG A 23 -16.71 -6.43 -13.73
C ARG A 23 -16.42 -7.93 -13.75
N VAL A 24 -15.57 -8.37 -12.83
CA VAL A 24 -15.17 -9.77 -12.69
C VAL A 24 -15.71 -10.35 -11.36
N ARG A 25 -16.28 -11.55 -11.43
CA ARG A 25 -16.88 -12.26 -10.28
C ARG A 25 -16.33 -13.66 -10.11
N SER A 26 -15.62 -14.16 -11.14
CA SER A 26 -15.10 -15.52 -11.18
C SER A 26 -13.69 -15.55 -11.78
N ALA A 27 -13.04 -16.70 -11.65
CA ALA A 27 -11.77 -16.98 -12.32
C ALA A 27 -11.88 -16.90 -13.84
N ASP A 28 -13.01 -17.36 -14.40
CA ASP A 28 -13.23 -17.37 -15.85
C ASP A 28 -13.52 -15.96 -16.39
N ASP A 29 -14.24 -15.11 -15.63
CA ASP A 29 -14.37 -13.69 -15.96
C ASP A 29 -13.02 -13.01 -16.03
N LEU A 30 -12.16 -13.26 -15.02
CA LEU A 30 -10.84 -12.66 -14.94
C LEU A 30 -9.94 -13.11 -16.08
N ARG A 31 -9.94 -14.42 -16.40
CA ARG A 31 -9.21 -14.96 -17.55
C ARG A 31 -9.73 -14.40 -18.88
N SER A 32 -11.04 -14.25 -19.03
CA SER A 32 -11.66 -13.65 -20.20
C SER A 32 -11.27 -12.18 -20.34
N ALA A 33 -11.34 -11.40 -19.27
CA ALA A 33 -10.95 -10.00 -19.25
C ALA A 33 -9.46 -9.81 -19.62
N LEU A 34 -8.58 -10.66 -19.11
CA LEU A 34 -7.16 -10.65 -19.47
C LEU A 34 -6.91 -10.96 -20.95
N ARG A 35 -7.69 -11.86 -21.54
CA ARG A 35 -7.64 -12.13 -22.99
C ARG A 35 -8.10 -10.93 -23.82
N HIS A 36 -9.23 -10.33 -23.49
CA HIS A 36 -9.73 -9.12 -24.16
C HIS A 36 -8.79 -7.93 -24.03
N ALA A 37 -8.11 -7.81 -22.89
CA ALA A 37 -7.12 -6.76 -22.67
C ALA A 37 -5.83 -6.88 -23.50
N ARG A 38 -5.69 -7.93 -24.31
CA ARG A 38 -4.63 -8.02 -25.32
C ARG A 38 -4.85 -7.08 -26.49
N GLU A 39 -6.10 -6.73 -26.76
CA GLU A 39 -6.50 -5.93 -27.92
C GLU A 39 -6.80 -4.49 -27.57
N ARG A 40 -7.21 -4.20 -26.33
CA ARG A 40 -7.60 -2.85 -25.87
C ARG A 40 -7.42 -2.67 -24.37
N THR A 41 -7.24 -1.43 -23.95
CA THR A 41 -7.23 -1.08 -22.53
C THR A 41 -8.59 -1.32 -21.88
N VAL A 42 -8.63 -1.99 -20.75
CA VAL A 42 -9.83 -2.17 -19.92
C VAL A 42 -9.51 -1.84 -18.47
N THR A 43 -10.50 -1.36 -17.74
CA THR A 43 -10.46 -1.23 -16.29
C THR A 43 -11.13 -2.43 -15.66
N LEU A 44 -10.46 -3.12 -14.74
CA LEU A 44 -11.04 -4.27 -14.04
C LEU A 44 -11.68 -3.81 -12.74
N ASP A 45 -12.95 -4.14 -12.57
CA ASP A 45 -13.67 -4.05 -11.29
C ASP A 45 -13.77 -5.44 -10.67
N GLY A 46 -12.90 -5.71 -9.70
CA GLY A 46 -12.86 -6.98 -8.96
C GLY A 46 -13.78 -7.03 -7.75
N SER A 47 -14.64 -6.04 -7.53
CA SER A 47 -15.51 -5.96 -6.34
C SER A 47 -16.46 -7.14 -6.17
N GLY A 48 -16.70 -7.90 -7.23
CA GLY A 48 -17.51 -9.12 -7.20
C GLY A 48 -16.77 -10.39 -6.79
N MET A 49 -15.45 -10.32 -6.52
CA MET A 49 -14.63 -11.42 -6.01
C MET A 49 -14.46 -11.33 -4.49
N ASP A 50 -15.53 -11.49 -3.76
CA ASP A 50 -15.66 -11.22 -2.32
C ASP A 50 -16.11 -12.42 -1.48
N ARG A 51 -15.97 -13.64 -2.00
CA ARG A 51 -16.48 -14.86 -1.36
C ARG A 51 -15.43 -15.58 -0.54
N VAL A 52 -15.87 -16.19 0.57
CA VAL A 52 -15.11 -17.28 1.20
C VAL A 52 -15.23 -18.51 0.31
N LEU A 53 -14.08 -19.04 -0.10
CA LEU A 53 -13.99 -20.21 -0.99
C LEU A 53 -13.96 -21.51 -0.21
N ARG A 54 -13.19 -21.53 0.89
CA ARG A 54 -13.04 -22.72 1.75
C ARG A 54 -12.65 -22.32 3.17
N PHE A 55 -13.20 -23.00 4.15
CA PHE A 55 -12.72 -22.92 5.53
C PHE A 55 -12.47 -24.35 6.07
N ASP A 56 -11.20 -24.67 6.29
CA ASP A 56 -10.77 -25.90 6.98
C ASP A 56 -10.67 -25.57 8.48
N THR A 57 -11.73 -25.85 9.21
CA THR A 57 -11.82 -25.54 10.65
C THR A 57 -10.85 -26.37 11.48
N ALA A 58 -10.52 -27.61 11.04
CA ALA A 58 -9.60 -28.47 11.76
C ALA A 58 -8.17 -27.94 11.72
N ARG A 59 -7.78 -27.29 10.61
CA ARG A 59 -6.45 -26.71 10.44
C ARG A 59 -6.42 -25.20 10.72
N GLY A 60 -7.57 -24.58 10.91
CA GLY A 60 -7.67 -23.12 11.04
C GLY A 60 -7.25 -22.36 9.78
N ILE A 61 -7.44 -22.95 8.59
CA ILE A 61 -7.04 -22.38 7.30
C ILE A 61 -8.25 -21.92 6.50
N LEU A 62 -8.25 -20.64 6.14
CA LEU A 62 -9.33 -19.99 5.43
C LEU A 62 -8.85 -19.48 4.06
N GLU A 63 -9.49 -19.92 2.97
CA GLU A 63 -9.28 -19.38 1.64
C GLU A 63 -10.46 -18.51 1.24
N LEU A 64 -10.15 -17.29 0.76
CA LEU A 64 -11.13 -16.31 0.33
C LEU A 64 -10.67 -15.54 -0.91
N GLN A 65 -11.61 -14.99 -1.65
CA GLN A 65 -11.31 -14.16 -2.81
C GLN A 65 -10.70 -12.82 -2.39
N ALA A 66 -9.83 -12.28 -3.23
CA ALA A 66 -8.99 -11.13 -2.88
C ALA A 66 -9.76 -9.83 -2.57
N ALA A 67 -10.94 -9.64 -3.17
CA ALA A 67 -11.75 -8.45 -2.93
C ALA A 67 -12.67 -8.56 -1.70
N THR A 68 -12.55 -9.61 -0.88
CA THR A 68 -13.32 -9.74 0.37
C THR A 68 -12.97 -8.58 1.31
N PRO A 69 -13.96 -7.77 1.73
CA PRO A 69 -13.74 -6.71 2.71
C PRO A 69 -13.42 -7.30 4.10
N TRP A 70 -12.60 -6.58 4.88
CA TRP A 70 -12.32 -6.98 6.26
C TRP A 70 -13.56 -7.03 7.14
N THR A 71 -14.53 -6.17 6.88
CA THR A 71 -15.83 -6.16 7.58
C THR A 71 -16.62 -7.44 7.32
N GLU A 72 -16.63 -7.92 6.08
CA GLU A 72 -17.31 -9.17 5.70
C GLU A 72 -16.58 -10.40 6.27
N LEU A 73 -15.23 -10.39 6.23
CA LEU A 73 -14.43 -11.44 6.83
C LEU A 73 -14.64 -11.50 8.36
N ALA A 74 -14.64 -10.34 9.04
CA ALA A 74 -14.88 -10.28 10.47
C ALA A 74 -16.28 -10.80 10.84
N ARG A 75 -17.30 -10.43 10.05
CA ARG A 75 -18.68 -10.91 10.23
C ARG A 75 -18.79 -12.42 10.01
N TYR A 76 -18.15 -12.95 8.96
CA TYR A 76 -18.13 -14.39 8.67
C TYR A 76 -17.49 -15.21 9.80
N LEU A 77 -16.39 -14.73 10.36
CA LEU A 77 -15.66 -15.38 11.44
C LEU A 77 -16.40 -15.22 12.78
N ALA A 78 -17.04 -14.09 13.05
CA ALA A 78 -17.82 -13.85 14.27
C ALA A 78 -19.00 -14.82 14.40
N GLN A 79 -19.62 -15.26 13.30
CA GLN A 79 -20.66 -16.30 13.29
C GLN A 79 -20.14 -17.68 13.73
N ARG A 80 -18.84 -17.81 13.95
CA ARG A 80 -18.12 -19.03 14.37
C ARG A 80 -17.31 -18.82 15.64
N ASP A 81 -17.71 -17.80 16.42
CA ASP A 81 -17.06 -17.40 17.67
C ASP A 81 -15.58 -17.01 17.53
N ILE A 82 -15.19 -16.54 16.33
CA ILE A 82 -13.84 -16.10 16.01
C ILE A 82 -13.83 -14.58 15.82
N SER A 83 -13.13 -13.84 16.70
CA SER A 83 -13.08 -12.39 16.66
C SER A 83 -11.80 -11.87 15.99
N ILE A 84 -12.00 -11.05 14.95
CA ILE A 84 -10.95 -10.24 14.30
C ILE A 84 -11.42 -8.79 14.09
N GLY A 85 -12.27 -8.29 14.97
CA GLY A 85 -12.94 -6.97 14.81
C GLY A 85 -12.00 -5.80 14.62
N SER A 86 -10.79 -5.83 15.22
CA SER A 86 -9.77 -4.80 15.07
C SER A 86 -9.33 -4.58 13.61
N TYR A 87 -9.33 -5.63 12.77
CA TYR A 87 -9.06 -5.48 11.33
C TYR A 87 -10.16 -4.68 10.62
N ALA A 88 -11.42 -4.92 10.96
CA ALA A 88 -12.56 -4.22 10.36
C ALA A 88 -12.65 -2.74 10.79
N GLN A 89 -12.11 -2.41 11.96
CA GLN A 89 -12.17 -1.07 12.56
C GLN A 89 -10.91 -0.23 12.32
N MET A 90 -9.83 -0.85 11.85
CA MET A 90 -8.54 -0.19 11.73
C MET A 90 -8.56 0.89 10.63
N ARG A 91 -8.31 2.14 11.03
CA ARG A 91 -8.12 3.24 10.08
C ARG A 91 -6.83 3.06 9.30
N GLY A 92 -6.88 3.35 8.00
CA GLY A 92 -5.71 3.29 7.11
C GLY A 92 -5.37 1.90 6.62
N LEU A 93 -6.04 0.85 7.09
CA LEU A 93 -5.96 -0.47 6.48
C LEU A 93 -6.73 -0.44 5.14
N PRO A 94 -6.16 -0.97 4.04
CA PRO A 94 -6.90 -1.13 2.79
C PRO A 94 -8.21 -1.91 2.99
N ALA A 95 -9.24 -1.53 2.25
CA ALA A 95 -10.61 -2.01 2.49
C ALA A 95 -10.77 -3.52 2.33
N THR A 96 -9.98 -4.15 1.43
CA THR A 96 -10.06 -5.58 1.15
C THR A 96 -8.78 -6.30 1.56
N VAL A 97 -8.92 -7.60 1.82
CA VAL A 97 -7.79 -8.46 2.22
C VAL A 97 -6.71 -8.49 1.14
N GLY A 98 -7.10 -8.67 -0.12
CA GLY A 98 -6.14 -8.71 -1.23
C GLY A 98 -5.45 -7.37 -1.49
N GLU A 99 -6.14 -6.26 -1.25
CA GLU A 99 -5.51 -4.94 -1.34
C GLU A 99 -4.48 -4.75 -0.23
N ALA A 100 -4.79 -5.16 1.00
CA ALA A 100 -3.86 -5.12 2.12
C ALA A 100 -2.61 -5.99 1.86
N VAL A 101 -2.78 -7.18 1.28
CA VAL A 101 -1.67 -8.04 0.84
C VAL A 101 -0.85 -7.38 -0.27
N SER A 102 -1.52 -6.84 -1.29
CA SER A 102 -0.84 -6.19 -2.43
C SER A 102 -0.04 -4.95 -2.02
N GLN A 103 -0.43 -4.27 -0.95
CA GLN A 103 0.27 -3.09 -0.43
C GLN A 103 1.25 -3.41 0.71
N ALA A 104 1.41 -4.69 1.07
CA ALA A 104 2.13 -5.12 2.28
C ALA A 104 1.70 -4.31 3.51
N ALA A 105 0.39 -4.12 3.69
CA ALA A 105 -0.14 -3.29 4.76
C ALA A 105 0.15 -3.90 6.13
N ALA A 106 0.33 -3.03 7.14
CA ALA A 106 0.42 -3.47 8.52
C ALA A 106 -0.98 -3.75 9.08
N GLY A 107 -1.09 -4.80 9.86
CA GLY A 107 -2.27 -5.16 10.62
C GLY A 107 -2.39 -4.39 11.95
N PRO A 108 -3.41 -4.71 12.76
CA PRO A 108 -3.69 -4.01 14.01
C PRO A 108 -2.55 -4.06 15.03
N ASP A 109 -1.78 -5.15 15.07
CA ASP A 109 -0.62 -5.32 15.95
C ASP A 109 0.68 -4.72 15.42
N GLY A 110 0.60 -3.98 14.30
CA GLY A 110 1.74 -3.38 13.62
C GLY A 110 2.58 -4.34 12.78
N GLY A 111 2.24 -5.63 12.77
CA GLY A 111 2.89 -6.62 11.91
C GLY A 111 2.32 -6.61 10.48
N PRO A 112 3.06 -7.12 9.49
CA PRO A 112 2.56 -7.18 8.12
C PRO A 112 1.39 -8.17 8.01
N VAL A 113 0.35 -7.79 7.25
CA VAL A 113 -0.79 -8.68 6.95
C VAL A 113 -0.32 -9.98 6.28
N SER A 114 0.78 -9.91 5.52
CA SER A 114 1.39 -11.09 4.89
C SER A 114 1.81 -12.17 5.88
N ALA A 115 2.11 -11.83 7.14
CA ALA A 115 2.47 -12.81 8.17
C ALA A 115 1.37 -13.86 8.43
N HIS A 116 0.12 -13.54 8.07
CA HIS A 116 -1.03 -14.44 8.21
C HIS A 116 -1.28 -15.29 6.96
N LEU A 117 -0.59 -15.01 5.85
CA LEU A 117 -0.72 -15.78 4.61
C LEU A 117 -0.08 -17.16 4.74
N THR A 118 -0.78 -18.18 4.26
CA THR A 118 -0.23 -19.50 4.00
C THR A 118 -0.03 -19.73 2.49
N ALA A 119 -0.86 -19.11 1.63
CA ALA A 119 -0.68 -19.12 0.19
C ALA A 119 -1.47 -17.98 -0.47
N ILE A 120 -1.16 -17.72 -1.73
CA ILE A 120 -1.92 -16.85 -2.63
C ILE A 120 -2.18 -17.58 -3.94
N ALA A 121 -3.28 -17.24 -4.62
CA ALA A 121 -3.50 -17.60 -6.01
C ALA A 121 -3.70 -16.32 -6.84
N LEU A 122 -3.07 -16.25 -8.00
CA LEU A 122 -3.09 -15.07 -8.85
C LEU A 122 -3.13 -15.46 -10.33
N PHE A 123 -3.69 -14.55 -11.12
CA PHE A 123 -3.56 -14.61 -12.57
C PHE A 123 -2.36 -13.81 -13.03
N THR A 124 -1.49 -14.45 -13.84
CA THR A 124 -0.41 -13.75 -14.54
C THR A 124 -0.98 -12.82 -15.63
N PRO A 125 -0.19 -11.89 -16.16
CA PRO A 125 -0.61 -11.09 -17.32
C PRO A 125 -1.08 -11.91 -18.51
N ASP A 126 -0.59 -13.14 -18.69
CA ASP A 126 -0.99 -14.03 -19.78
C ASP A 126 -2.31 -14.77 -19.52
N GLY A 127 -2.83 -14.69 -18.31
CA GLY A 127 -4.10 -15.31 -17.90
C GLY A 127 -3.94 -16.71 -17.29
N ASP A 128 -2.71 -17.10 -16.96
CA ASP A 128 -2.45 -18.35 -16.25
C ASP A 128 -2.71 -18.18 -14.75
N LEU A 129 -3.45 -19.12 -14.16
CA LEU A 129 -3.62 -19.18 -12.73
C LEU A 129 -2.42 -19.85 -12.09
N LYS A 130 -1.74 -19.15 -11.19
CA LYS A 130 -0.62 -19.66 -10.40
C LYS A 130 -0.92 -19.59 -8.92
N ARG A 131 -0.47 -20.61 -8.17
CA ARG A 131 -0.43 -20.60 -6.71
C ARG A 131 1.01 -20.38 -6.28
N ALA A 132 1.17 -19.59 -5.22
CA ALA A 132 2.46 -19.29 -4.63
C ALA A 132 2.36 -19.20 -3.11
N ASP A 133 3.41 -19.62 -2.44
CA ASP A 133 3.60 -19.51 -1.00
C ASP A 133 5.10 -19.30 -0.70
N ARG A 134 5.50 -19.43 0.58
CA ARG A 134 6.90 -19.21 0.98
C ARG A 134 7.86 -20.28 0.49
N ASP A 135 7.36 -21.49 0.18
CA ASP A 135 8.14 -22.65 -0.26
C ASP A 135 8.00 -22.88 -1.76
N ALA A 136 6.76 -22.84 -2.27
CA ALA A 136 6.45 -23.08 -3.68
C ALA A 136 6.22 -21.74 -4.41
N ASN A 137 6.94 -21.51 -5.51
CA ASN A 137 6.94 -20.24 -6.25
C ASN A 137 7.25 -19.03 -5.35
N SER A 138 8.20 -19.17 -4.42
CA SER A 138 8.50 -18.21 -3.38
C SER A 138 8.90 -16.84 -3.91
N ASP A 139 9.61 -16.76 -5.04
CA ASP A 139 9.95 -15.49 -5.69
C ASP A 139 8.69 -14.77 -6.19
N LEU A 140 7.74 -15.52 -6.78
CA LEU A 140 6.46 -14.95 -7.22
C LEU A 140 5.64 -14.47 -6.01
N PHE A 141 5.61 -15.24 -4.92
CA PHE A 141 4.97 -14.84 -3.66
C PHE A 141 5.51 -13.49 -3.18
N ARG A 142 6.84 -13.37 -3.07
CA ARG A 142 7.51 -12.16 -2.61
C ARG A 142 7.31 -10.94 -3.53
N LEU A 143 7.17 -11.18 -4.84
CA LEU A 143 6.91 -10.12 -5.82
C LEU A 143 5.47 -9.62 -5.77
N VAL A 144 4.51 -10.50 -5.46
CA VAL A 144 3.08 -10.16 -5.42
C VAL A 144 2.72 -9.50 -4.09
N VAL A 145 3.26 -9.99 -2.98
CA VAL A 145 3.14 -9.34 -1.67
C VAL A 145 3.87 -8.00 -1.72
N GLY A 146 3.15 -6.92 -1.49
CA GLY A 146 3.68 -5.56 -1.62
C GLY A 146 3.96 -5.11 -3.06
N GLY A 147 3.59 -5.89 -4.06
CA GLY A 147 3.78 -5.58 -5.48
C GLY A 147 2.69 -4.68 -6.08
N HIS A 148 1.80 -4.16 -5.27
CA HIS A 148 0.73 -3.22 -5.67
C HIS A 148 -0.14 -3.70 -6.85
N GLY A 149 -0.25 -5.03 -7.05
CA GLY A 149 -1.08 -5.63 -8.11
C GLY A 149 -0.53 -5.50 -9.54
N VAL A 150 0.75 -5.14 -9.71
CA VAL A 150 1.35 -4.95 -11.04
C VAL A 150 2.11 -6.18 -11.56
N ILE A 151 2.32 -7.18 -10.71
CA ILE A 151 2.97 -8.45 -11.09
C ILE A 151 1.95 -9.47 -11.57
N GLY A 152 0.77 -9.45 -10.99
CA GLY A 152 -0.35 -10.33 -11.30
C GLY A 152 -1.60 -9.90 -10.55
N LEU A 153 -2.74 -10.41 -10.96
CA LEU A 153 -4.04 -10.09 -10.36
C LEU A 153 -4.36 -11.15 -9.29
N LEU A 154 -4.33 -10.77 -8.02
CA LEU A 154 -4.71 -11.64 -6.92
C LEU A 154 -6.16 -12.11 -7.10
N TYR A 155 -6.33 -13.43 -7.14
CA TYR A 155 -7.63 -14.09 -7.19
C TYR A 155 -8.09 -14.51 -5.80
N SER A 156 -7.26 -15.24 -5.07
CA SER A 156 -7.54 -15.66 -3.70
C SER A 156 -6.34 -15.54 -2.79
N VAL A 157 -6.62 -15.44 -1.50
CA VAL A 157 -5.63 -15.50 -0.43
C VAL A 157 -6.04 -16.59 0.54
N THR A 158 -5.04 -17.32 1.08
CA THR A 158 -5.23 -18.35 2.10
C THR A 158 -4.58 -17.87 3.39
N LEU A 159 -5.35 -17.83 4.47
CA LEU A 159 -4.97 -17.23 5.75
C LEU A 159 -4.98 -18.26 6.89
N SER A 160 -4.07 -18.10 7.84
CA SER A 160 -4.15 -18.73 9.16
C SER A 160 -5.07 -17.91 10.06
N VAL A 161 -6.20 -18.48 10.45
CA VAL A 161 -7.19 -17.83 11.31
C VAL A 161 -6.64 -17.58 12.70
N GLU A 162 -5.89 -18.55 13.26
CA GLU A 162 -5.23 -18.40 14.55
C GLU A 162 -4.25 -17.24 14.57
N SER A 163 -3.46 -17.07 13.48
CA SER A 163 -2.52 -15.97 13.35
C SER A 163 -3.25 -14.61 13.29
N LEU A 164 -4.37 -14.53 12.56
CA LEU A 164 -5.23 -13.33 12.51
C LEU A 164 -5.81 -12.99 13.89
N GLN A 165 -6.31 -13.99 14.64
CA GLN A 165 -6.86 -13.76 15.96
C GLN A 165 -5.80 -13.24 16.94
N ARG A 166 -4.61 -13.82 16.93
CA ARG A 166 -3.49 -13.35 17.78
C ARG A 166 -3.13 -11.90 17.47
N SER A 167 -3.03 -11.54 16.19
CA SER A 167 -2.76 -10.17 15.77
C SER A 167 -3.90 -9.22 16.17
N ALA A 168 -5.15 -9.64 16.00
CA ALA A 168 -6.32 -8.87 16.39
C ALA A 168 -6.39 -8.60 17.90
N ALA A 169 -6.00 -9.56 18.72
CA ALA A 169 -5.99 -9.45 20.17
C ALA A 169 -4.81 -8.64 20.71
N ALA A 170 -3.69 -8.61 19.97
CA ALA A 170 -2.48 -7.89 20.34
C ALA A 170 -2.46 -6.42 19.88
N ALA A 171 -3.56 -5.92 19.32
CA ALA A 171 -3.65 -4.56 18.79
C ALA A 171 -3.39 -3.51 19.88
N PRO A 172 -2.27 -2.77 19.88
CA PRO A 172 -2.06 -1.67 20.80
C PRO A 172 -2.97 -0.49 20.38
N GLU A 173 -3.42 0.28 21.35
CA GLU A 173 -4.06 1.54 21.04
C GLU A 173 -3.03 2.51 20.42
N PRO A 174 -3.34 3.13 19.25
CA PRO A 174 -2.46 4.14 18.69
C PRO A 174 -2.37 5.33 19.63
N VAL A 175 -1.15 5.80 19.90
CA VAL A 175 -0.93 7.00 20.69
C VAL A 175 -1.27 8.21 19.83
N ALA A 176 -2.39 8.85 20.10
CA ALA A 176 -2.78 10.11 19.47
C ALA A 176 -2.20 11.29 20.26
N LEU A 177 -1.28 12.01 19.63
CA LEU A 177 -0.78 13.29 20.15
C LEU A 177 -1.67 14.40 19.58
N ARG A 178 -2.54 14.97 20.40
CA ARG A 178 -3.29 16.18 20.03
C ARG A 178 -2.38 17.39 20.17
N LEU A 179 -1.89 17.93 19.07
CA LEU A 179 -1.38 19.29 19.04
C LEU A 179 -2.58 20.22 18.90
N ALA A 180 -2.61 21.29 19.71
CA ALA A 180 -3.71 22.23 19.94
C ALA A 180 -4.80 22.31 18.86
N GLU A 181 -6.06 22.37 19.30
CA GLU A 181 -7.25 22.49 18.46
C GLU A 181 -7.22 23.79 17.63
N GLY A 182 -6.85 23.64 16.35
CA GLY A 182 -7.14 24.67 15.36
C GLY A 182 -8.61 24.59 14.93
N PRO A 183 -9.25 25.67 14.50
CA PRO A 183 -10.65 25.65 14.10
C PRO A 183 -10.89 24.68 12.95
N SER A 184 -11.80 23.74 13.14
CA SER A 184 -12.19 22.66 12.24
C SER A 184 -12.99 23.14 11.01
N THR A 185 -12.53 24.16 10.29
CA THR A 185 -13.20 24.66 9.08
C THR A 185 -12.50 24.26 7.77
N ALA A 186 -11.47 23.41 7.82
CA ALA A 186 -10.74 22.99 6.64
C ALA A 186 -11.35 21.72 6.01
N ALA A 187 -11.43 21.72 4.68
CA ALA A 187 -11.76 20.57 3.84
C ALA A 187 -10.93 19.32 4.21
N PRO A 188 -11.35 18.07 3.83
CA PRO A 188 -10.67 16.85 4.22
C PRO A 188 -9.18 16.95 3.97
N GLY A 189 -8.41 16.75 5.08
CA GLY A 189 -7.02 17.12 5.18
C GLY A 189 -6.07 16.29 4.35
N CYS A 190 -4.90 16.85 4.15
CA CYS A 190 -3.72 16.13 3.68
C CYS A 190 -3.11 15.38 4.86
N ALA A 191 -2.64 14.18 4.61
CA ALA A 191 -1.84 13.43 5.58
C ALA A 191 -0.53 12.98 4.94
N ILE A 192 0.51 12.89 5.75
CA ILE A 192 1.77 12.24 5.41
C ILE A 192 2.12 11.27 6.52
N GLU A 193 2.64 10.12 6.16
CA GLU A 193 3.21 9.17 7.11
C GLU A 193 4.72 9.07 6.90
N CYS A 194 5.47 9.29 7.97
CA CYS A 194 6.91 9.12 8.03
C CYS A 194 7.25 7.95 8.96
N LEU A 195 8.30 7.22 8.64
CA LEU A 195 8.78 6.08 9.42
C LEU A 195 10.09 6.47 10.11
N LEU A 196 10.14 6.40 11.42
CA LEU A 196 11.30 6.78 12.22
C LEU A 196 11.85 5.57 12.98
N PRO A 197 13.17 5.44 13.14
CA PRO A 197 13.72 4.57 14.17
C PRO A 197 13.13 4.97 15.53
N PRO A 198 12.69 4.03 16.38
CA PRO A 198 12.06 4.38 17.66
C PRO A 198 12.88 5.34 18.52
N ALA A 199 14.21 5.22 18.49
CA ALA A 199 15.12 6.09 19.22
C ALA A 199 15.17 7.56 18.71
N ALA A 200 14.79 7.79 17.45
CA ALA A 200 14.79 9.12 16.85
C ALA A 200 13.44 9.85 16.99
N LEU A 201 12.40 9.18 17.48
CA LEU A 201 11.02 9.67 17.49
C LEU A 201 10.89 11.03 18.21
N ASP A 202 11.43 11.14 19.43
CA ASP A 202 11.28 12.36 20.24
C ASP A 202 11.99 13.57 19.62
N ALA A 203 13.18 13.36 19.05
CA ALA A 203 13.92 14.40 18.35
C ALA A 203 13.14 14.87 17.11
N TYR A 204 12.67 13.92 16.30
CA TYR A 204 11.86 14.21 15.14
C TYR A 204 10.59 14.99 15.49
N LEU A 205 9.84 14.59 16.52
CA LEU A 205 8.60 15.26 16.90
C LEU A 205 8.84 16.72 17.39
N ARG A 206 9.96 16.99 18.05
CA ARG A 206 10.33 18.37 18.43
C ARG A 206 10.55 19.24 17.19
N GLU A 207 11.31 18.76 16.22
CA GLU A 207 11.60 19.49 14.99
C GLU A 207 10.37 19.63 14.09
N VAL A 208 9.52 18.61 14.03
CA VAL A 208 8.21 18.68 13.35
C VAL A 208 7.37 19.83 13.93
N ARG A 209 7.30 19.96 15.26
CA ARG A 209 6.56 21.05 15.90
C ARG A 209 7.08 22.40 15.44
N SER A 210 8.40 22.63 15.54
CA SER A 210 9.03 23.88 15.11
C SER A 210 8.77 24.18 13.63
N LEU A 211 8.90 23.19 12.77
CA LEU A 211 8.62 23.33 11.33
C LEU A 211 7.17 23.73 11.04
N LEU A 212 6.21 23.10 11.71
CA LEU A 212 4.78 23.37 11.49
C LEU A 212 4.37 24.74 12.04
N GLU A 213 4.95 25.17 13.16
CA GLU A 213 4.78 26.52 13.73
C GLU A 213 5.36 27.59 12.80
N GLU A 214 6.60 27.43 12.34
CA GLU A 214 7.25 28.32 11.37
C GLU A 214 6.42 28.48 10.09
N ARG A 215 5.90 27.36 9.57
CA ARG A 215 5.08 27.33 8.36
C ARG A 215 3.63 27.72 8.59
N ARG A 216 3.22 28.04 9.82
CA ARG A 216 1.84 28.37 10.20
C ARG A 216 0.83 27.35 9.67
N THR A 217 1.19 26.06 9.73
CA THR A 217 0.38 24.97 9.20
C THR A 217 -0.62 24.52 10.26
N ALA A 218 -1.91 24.53 9.92
CA ALA A 218 -2.97 24.03 10.81
C ALA A 218 -2.91 22.49 10.86
N VAL A 219 -2.52 21.93 12.00
CA VAL A 219 -2.43 20.48 12.22
C VAL A 219 -3.72 19.98 12.87
N HIS A 220 -4.29 18.91 12.33
CA HIS A 220 -5.48 18.25 12.89
C HIS A 220 -5.12 17.16 13.90
N GLY A 221 -3.96 16.56 13.76
CA GLY A 221 -3.47 15.55 14.69
C GLY A 221 -2.19 14.88 14.21
N ILE A 222 -1.48 14.32 15.18
CA ILE A 222 -0.35 13.43 14.95
C ILE A 222 -0.69 12.10 15.60
N THR A 223 -0.57 11.01 14.85
CA THR A 223 -0.76 9.65 15.36
C THR A 223 0.54 8.88 15.23
N VAL A 224 0.96 8.23 16.29
CA VAL A 224 2.15 7.37 16.30
C VAL A 224 1.70 5.92 16.41
N ARG A 225 2.23 5.09 15.51
CA ARG A 225 2.02 3.63 15.49
C ARG A 225 3.35 2.91 15.45
N ARG A 226 3.42 1.76 16.07
CA ARG A 226 4.59 0.88 15.96
C ARG A 226 4.39 -0.10 14.83
N TYR A 227 5.43 -0.28 14.01
CA TYR A 227 5.45 -1.26 12.93
C TYR A 227 6.55 -2.27 13.13
N ARG A 228 6.23 -3.53 12.86
CA ARG A 228 7.17 -4.65 12.91
C ARG A 228 7.74 -4.93 11.50
N PRO A 229 8.96 -5.51 11.42
CA PRO A 229 9.57 -5.83 10.13
C PRO A 229 8.72 -6.76 9.26
N ASP A 230 8.72 -6.49 7.95
CA ASP A 230 8.20 -7.38 6.92
C ASP A 230 9.30 -8.30 6.40
N GLN A 231 9.03 -9.60 6.30
CA GLN A 231 9.96 -10.60 5.80
C GLN A 231 9.60 -11.10 4.39
N ASP A 232 8.38 -10.81 3.92
CA ASP A 232 7.81 -11.41 2.72
C ASP A 232 7.95 -10.55 1.46
N ALA A 233 7.65 -9.24 1.55
CA ALA A 233 7.61 -8.39 0.37
C ALA A 233 8.99 -8.17 -0.29
N ARG A 234 9.03 -8.16 -1.62
CA ARG A 234 10.24 -7.77 -2.37
C ARG A 234 10.56 -6.30 -2.16
N LEU A 235 9.55 -5.43 -2.19
CA LEU A 235 9.64 -4.00 -1.86
C LEU A 235 9.24 -3.76 -0.41
N ARG A 236 10.08 -4.22 0.52
CA ARG A 236 9.82 -4.05 1.95
C ARG A 236 9.95 -2.58 2.36
N TRP A 237 8.87 -1.99 2.82
CA TRP A 237 8.88 -0.68 3.46
C TRP A 237 9.24 -0.78 4.95
N ALA A 238 8.83 -1.87 5.62
CA ALA A 238 9.18 -2.15 7.02
C ALA A 238 10.40 -3.08 7.07
N THR A 239 11.60 -2.53 6.85
CA THR A 239 12.86 -3.27 6.89
C THR A 239 13.36 -3.54 8.29
N GLN A 240 12.88 -2.79 9.27
CA GLN A 240 13.15 -2.88 10.70
C GLN A 240 11.92 -2.49 11.48
N GLU A 241 12.02 -2.42 12.78
CA GLU A 241 10.98 -1.83 13.62
C GLU A 241 10.93 -0.31 13.38
N TRP A 242 9.73 0.21 13.13
CA TRP A 242 9.49 1.62 12.88
C TRP A 242 8.46 2.22 13.83
N ALA A 243 8.67 3.46 14.24
CA ALA A 243 7.62 4.34 14.71
C ALA A 243 7.05 5.08 13.48
N GLY A 244 5.85 4.72 13.06
CA GLY A 244 5.13 5.41 11.99
C GLY A 244 4.42 6.65 12.55
N VAL A 245 4.80 7.81 12.06
CA VAL A 245 4.24 9.10 12.47
C VAL A 245 3.36 9.63 11.34
N GLU A 246 2.04 9.52 11.53
CA GLU A 246 1.06 10.10 10.62
C GLU A 246 0.71 11.52 11.08
N ILE A 247 0.95 12.50 10.22
CA ILE A 247 0.67 13.91 10.47
C ILE A 247 -0.46 14.33 9.54
N SER A 248 -1.61 14.71 10.11
CA SER A 248 -2.78 15.20 9.41
C SER A 248 -2.87 16.71 9.51
N PHE A 249 -3.02 17.41 8.39
CA PHE A 249 -3.16 18.85 8.37
C PHE A 249 -4.19 19.31 7.33
N GLY A 250 -4.80 20.47 7.57
CA GLY A 250 -5.81 21.04 6.68
C GLY A 250 -5.17 21.83 5.54
N ILE A 251 -5.76 21.69 4.34
CA ILE A 251 -5.47 22.57 3.22
C ILE A 251 -6.75 23.20 2.71
N ARG A 252 -6.67 24.45 2.25
CA ARG A 252 -7.76 25.05 1.48
C ARG A 252 -7.79 24.41 0.10
N ASN A 253 -8.98 24.26 -0.49
CA ASN A 253 -9.11 23.70 -1.84
C ASN A 253 -8.75 24.74 -2.91
N THR A 254 -7.50 25.20 -2.92
CA THR A 254 -6.94 26.14 -3.90
C THR A 254 -5.60 25.61 -4.41
N LEU A 255 -5.23 25.98 -5.64
CA LEU A 255 -3.94 25.58 -6.22
C LEU A 255 -2.76 26.06 -5.36
N GLY A 256 -2.79 27.28 -4.86
CA GLY A 256 -1.74 27.81 -3.99
C GLY A 256 -1.60 27.02 -2.69
N ALA A 257 -2.71 26.66 -2.03
CA ALA A 257 -2.68 25.87 -0.81
C ALA A 257 -2.19 24.44 -1.06
N SER A 258 -2.50 23.86 -2.23
CA SER A 258 -1.98 22.53 -2.62
C SER A 258 -0.47 22.54 -2.81
N VAL A 259 0.11 23.62 -3.36
CA VAL A 259 1.56 23.78 -3.48
C VAL A 259 2.21 23.88 -2.10
N VAL A 260 1.67 24.72 -1.21
CA VAL A 260 2.18 24.85 0.17
C VAL A 260 2.10 23.52 0.91
N ALA A 261 1.00 22.77 0.75
CA ALA A 261 0.87 21.45 1.36
C ALA A 261 1.92 20.45 0.83
N ALA A 262 2.23 20.49 -0.46
CA ALA A 262 3.29 19.66 -1.03
C ALA A 262 4.67 20.04 -0.47
N GLU A 263 4.94 21.33 -0.28
CA GLU A 263 6.17 21.80 0.34
C GLU A 263 6.29 21.37 1.80
N VAL A 264 5.20 21.44 2.57
CA VAL A 264 5.17 20.95 3.96
C VAL A 264 5.46 19.45 4.00
N ARG A 265 4.79 18.65 3.15
CA ARG A 265 5.03 17.20 3.09
C ARG A 265 6.48 16.87 2.72
N ARG A 266 7.06 17.57 1.73
CA ARG A 266 8.46 17.37 1.36
C ARG A 266 9.41 17.72 2.51
N ALA A 267 9.14 18.80 3.25
CA ALA A 267 9.94 19.19 4.39
C ALA A 267 9.86 18.14 5.51
N LEU A 268 8.66 17.64 5.82
CA LEU A 268 8.46 16.58 6.81
C LEU A 268 9.17 15.27 6.41
N LEU A 269 9.08 14.90 5.13
CA LEU A 269 9.79 13.75 4.60
C LEU A 269 11.31 13.92 4.68
N HIS A 270 11.82 15.09 4.27
CA HIS A 270 13.25 15.38 4.35
C HIS A 270 13.75 15.29 5.79
N LEU A 271 12.99 15.86 6.73
CA LEU A 271 13.32 15.80 8.15
C LEU A 271 13.35 14.34 8.65
N ALA A 272 12.37 13.52 8.27
CA ALA A 272 12.35 12.11 8.64
C ALA A 272 13.61 11.37 8.14
N LEU A 273 14.00 11.61 6.88
CA LEU A 273 15.21 11.01 6.30
C LEU A 273 16.48 11.48 7.00
N ALA A 274 16.55 12.74 7.44
CA ALA A 274 17.67 13.27 8.22
C ALA A 274 17.84 12.57 9.58
N HIS A 275 16.75 12.05 10.15
CA HIS A 275 16.74 11.23 11.36
C HIS A 275 16.89 9.72 11.10
N GLY A 276 17.39 9.32 9.92
CA GLY A 276 17.52 7.91 9.55
C GLY A 276 16.21 7.19 9.30
N GLY A 277 15.16 7.95 9.04
CA GLY A 277 13.83 7.44 8.77
C GLY A 277 13.61 7.04 7.32
N SER A 278 12.36 6.73 7.01
CA SER A 278 11.86 6.31 5.70
C SER A 278 10.39 6.76 5.52
N PHE A 279 9.71 6.24 4.52
CA PHE A 279 8.28 6.47 4.28
C PHE A 279 7.64 5.23 3.67
N PRO A 280 6.32 5.01 3.82
CA PRO A 280 5.63 3.90 3.17
C PRO A 280 5.60 4.06 1.64
N ILE A 281 6.02 3.03 0.90
CA ILE A 281 6.10 3.09 -0.58
C ILE A 281 4.73 3.28 -1.26
N ARG A 282 3.64 3.08 -0.55
CA ARG A 282 2.29 3.37 -1.06
C ARG A 282 2.08 4.85 -1.35
N ASP A 283 2.81 5.75 -0.68
CA ASP A 283 2.73 7.20 -0.87
C ASP A 283 4.00 7.75 -1.54
N LEU A 284 3.97 7.78 -2.88
CA LEU A 284 5.07 8.26 -3.71
C LEU A 284 4.96 9.74 -4.11
N ARG A 285 3.96 10.46 -3.60
CA ARG A 285 3.57 11.78 -4.15
C ARG A 285 4.66 12.83 -4.10
N ASP A 286 5.45 12.81 -3.06
CA ASP A 286 6.43 13.86 -2.79
C ASP A 286 7.89 13.33 -2.77
N ALA A 287 8.08 12.03 -3.03
CA ALA A 287 9.40 11.40 -3.03
C ALA A 287 10.14 11.65 -4.35
N THR A 288 11.41 11.98 -4.25
CA THR A 288 12.34 12.05 -5.39
C THR A 288 12.93 10.67 -5.71
N ARG A 289 13.52 10.52 -6.90
CA ARG A 289 14.23 9.29 -7.29
C ARG A 289 15.33 8.94 -6.29
N SER A 290 16.15 9.89 -5.88
CA SER A 290 17.24 9.66 -4.94
C SER A 290 16.74 9.17 -3.57
N GLN A 291 15.60 9.71 -3.09
CA GLN A 291 14.97 9.28 -1.85
C GLN A 291 14.39 7.86 -1.98
N LEU A 292 13.77 7.55 -3.13
CA LEU A 292 13.28 6.20 -3.41
C LEU A 292 14.41 5.17 -3.44
N GLU A 293 15.51 5.46 -4.15
CA GLU A 293 16.67 4.56 -4.23
C GLU A 293 17.33 4.35 -2.87
N ALA A 294 17.41 5.41 -2.04
CA ALA A 294 17.97 5.33 -0.68
C ALA A 294 17.11 4.49 0.27
N CYS A 295 15.77 4.69 0.26
CA CYS A 295 14.86 3.97 1.14
C CYS A 295 14.52 2.56 0.64
N TYR A 296 14.57 2.35 -0.67
CA TYR A 296 14.16 1.10 -1.34
C TYR A 296 15.23 0.61 -2.32
N PRO A 297 16.36 0.11 -1.84
CA PRO A 297 17.47 -0.31 -2.72
C PRO A 297 17.08 -1.42 -3.70
N MET A 298 16.00 -2.17 -3.42
CA MET A 298 15.47 -3.22 -4.30
C MET A 298 14.56 -2.72 -5.42
N ILE A 299 14.31 -1.40 -5.52
CA ILE A 299 13.32 -0.86 -6.47
C ILE A 299 13.70 -1.13 -7.94
N ALA A 300 14.98 -1.02 -8.29
CA ALA A 300 15.46 -1.31 -9.64
C ALA A 300 15.30 -2.79 -10.00
N ALA A 301 15.59 -3.69 -9.06
CA ALA A 301 15.41 -5.13 -9.22
C ALA A 301 13.91 -5.47 -9.35
N PHE A 302 13.04 -4.87 -8.54
CA PHE A 302 11.58 -5.05 -8.65
C PHE A 302 11.05 -4.61 -10.03
N LEU A 303 11.51 -3.48 -10.56
CA LEU A 303 11.11 -3.01 -11.89
C LEU A 303 11.64 -3.93 -13.01
N ALA A 304 12.81 -4.54 -12.83
CA ALA A 304 13.33 -5.55 -13.73
C ALA A 304 12.49 -6.83 -13.68
N ASP A 305 12.10 -7.27 -12.47
CA ASP A 305 11.22 -8.42 -12.27
C ASP A 305 9.84 -8.18 -12.88
N LYS A 306 9.28 -6.96 -12.72
CA LYS A 306 8.03 -6.55 -13.38
C LYS A 306 8.12 -6.69 -14.90
N ARG A 307 9.20 -6.18 -15.54
CA ARG A 307 9.39 -6.29 -16.98
C ARG A 307 9.54 -7.74 -17.45
N ARG A 308 10.15 -8.63 -16.64
CA ARG A 308 10.25 -10.05 -16.96
C ARG A 308 8.90 -10.76 -16.86
N SER A 309 8.11 -10.42 -15.84
CA SER A 309 6.81 -11.04 -15.61
C SER A 309 5.71 -10.50 -16.52
N ASP A 310 5.86 -9.28 -17.01
CA ASP A 310 4.91 -8.58 -17.87
C ASP A 310 5.66 -7.75 -18.92
N PRO A 311 6.27 -8.40 -19.93
CA PRO A 311 7.08 -7.72 -20.95
C PRO A 311 6.30 -6.70 -21.78
N ALA A 312 5.00 -6.90 -21.94
CA ALA A 312 4.10 -6.00 -22.66
C ALA A 312 3.55 -4.86 -21.77
N ASP A 313 3.99 -4.80 -20.50
CA ASP A 313 3.57 -3.80 -19.51
C ASP A 313 2.05 -3.61 -19.41
N ARG A 314 1.31 -4.72 -19.40
CA ARG A 314 -0.16 -4.77 -19.46
C ARG A 314 -0.81 -4.41 -18.14
N LEU A 315 -0.22 -4.86 -17.01
CA LEU A 315 -0.74 -4.58 -15.67
C LEU A 315 -0.22 -3.25 -15.18
N GLN A 316 -1.08 -2.26 -15.17
CA GLN A 316 -0.75 -0.91 -14.72
C GLN A 316 -1.79 -0.36 -13.75
N ASN A 317 -1.36 0.53 -12.88
CA ASN A 317 -2.21 1.35 -12.03
C ASN A 317 -1.54 2.72 -11.77
N ALA A 318 -2.24 3.60 -11.06
CA ALA A 318 -1.73 4.95 -10.79
C ALA A 318 -0.42 4.95 -9.98
N TRP A 319 -0.27 4.02 -9.04
CA TRP A 319 0.95 3.86 -8.25
C TRP A 319 2.15 3.51 -9.13
N TYR A 320 2.01 2.48 -9.97
CA TYR A 320 3.09 2.03 -10.85
C TYR A 320 3.49 3.10 -11.88
N ARG A 321 2.51 3.76 -12.50
CA ARG A 321 2.82 4.86 -13.44
C ARG A 321 3.60 5.97 -12.76
N ARG A 322 3.27 6.33 -11.52
CA ARG A 322 4.00 7.31 -10.74
C ARG A 322 5.40 6.82 -10.40
N LEU A 323 5.54 5.60 -9.91
CA LEU A 323 6.83 4.98 -9.63
C LEU A 323 7.73 5.00 -10.86
N ALA A 324 7.23 4.50 -11.98
CA ALA A 324 7.97 4.44 -13.24
C ALA A 324 8.34 5.85 -13.76
N ALA A 325 7.47 6.84 -13.57
CA ALA A 325 7.77 8.23 -13.93
C ALA A 325 8.88 8.82 -13.05
N THR A 326 8.79 8.63 -11.73
CA THR A 326 9.82 9.10 -10.79
C THR A 326 11.17 8.45 -11.06
N MET A 327 11.19 7.14 -11.37
CA MET A 327 12.43 6.43 -11.66
C MET A 327 13.06 6.76 -13.02
N ARG A 328 12.28 7.34 -13.96
CA ARG A 328 12.79 7.85 -15.24
C ARG A 328 13.28 9.30 -15.16
N SER A 329 12.85 10.07 -14.16
CA SER A 329 13.35 11.43 -13.96
C SER A 329 14.85 11.40 -13.66
N GLU A 330 15.60 12.34 -14.22
CA GLU A 330 17.02 12.48 -13.88
C GLU A 330 17.17 12.74 -12.37
N PRO A 331 18.22 12.18 -11.72
CA PRO A 331 18.50 12.52 -10.34
C PRO A 331 18.66 14.03 -10.25
N CYS A 332 17.82 14.68 -9.47
CA CYS A 332 17.99 16.12 -9.22
C CYS A 332 19.32 16.30 -8.51
N ALA A 333 20.29 16.86 -9.19
CA ALA A 333 21.62 17.20 -8.64
C ALA A 333 21.48 18.41 -7.71
N VAL A 334 20.78 18.24 -6.60
CA VAL A 334 20.78 19.21 -5.52
C VAL A 334 22.08 18.99 -4.74
N ARG A 335 23.12 19.77 -5.07
CA ARG A 335 24.29 19.93 -4.20
C ARG A 335 23.79 20.57 -2.90
N TRP A 336 23.74 19.79 -1.86
CA TRP A 336 23.54 20.29 -0.51
C TRP A 336 24.90 20.82 -0.03
N GLU A 337 25.11 22.12 -0.14
CA GLU A 337 26.20 22.77 0.61
C GLU A 337 25.84 22.72 2.09
N LYS A 338 26.65 22.02 2.86
CA LYS A 338 26.62 22.08 4.33
C LYS A 338 26.92 23.52 4.73
N ARG A 339 25.97 24.22 5.29
CA ARG A 339 26.19 25.39 6.11
C ARG A 339 26.04 25.03 7.58
#